data_1a8bab1447f9403917ccdd557f4a168a
#
_entry.id   1a8bab1447f9403917ccdd557f4a168a
#
_cell.length_a   1.000
_cell.length_b   1.000
_cell.length_c   1.000
_cell.angle_alpha   90.00
_cell.angle_beta   90.00
_cell.angle_gamma   90.00
#
_symmetry.space_group_name_H-M   'P 1'
#
loop_
_entity.id
_entity.type
_entity.pdbx_description
1 polymer ?
#
loop_
_entity_poly.entity_id
_entity_poly.type
_entity_poly.pdbx_seq_one_letter_code
_entity_poly.pdbx_strand_id
1 'polypeptide(L)'
;AAALFGQDLGARITLDKHLPHAAGIGGGSADAAATLRGLARLWNRPLPGPDACLSLGADVPVCLSTAPQRMRGIGEDLTPLPTLPTLHVVLVNPRVPVPTGPVFKALPRKDNPAMETPTWAGFEGFVGWLARQRNDLEPAAIGLAPAVGDALSALAGTGAALARMSGSGATCFGLYENRHAADKAAQTIAATRPDWWVEASEILG
;
A
#
# COMPACT_ATOMS: atom_id res chain seq x y z
N ALA A 1 -22.41 0.98 3.48
CA ALA A 1 -22.43 0.54 2.07
C ALA A 1 -23.84 0.69 1.48
N ALA A 2 -24.91 0.11 2.08
CA ALA A 2 -26.26 0.18 1.52
C ALA A 2 -26.74 1.62 1.25
N ALA A 3 -26.48 2.54 2.17
CA ALA A 3 -26.82 3.95 2.01
C ALA A 3 -26.16 4.59 0.77
N LEU A 4 -24.96 4.18 0.40
CA LEU A 4 -24.25 4.70 -0.79
C LEU A 4 -24.92 4.27 -2.11
N PHE A 5 -25.69 3.18 -2.09
CA PHE A 5 -26.46 2.73 -3.24
C PHE A 5 -27.92 3.20 -3.20
N GLY A 6 -28.35 3.94 -2.16
CA GLY A 6 -29.75 4.38 -2.00
C GLY A 6 -30.72 3.21 -1.89
N GLN A 7 -30.31 2.10 -1.27
CA GLN A 7 -31.07 0.86 -1.20
C GLN A 7 -31.32 0.44 0.25
N ASP A 8 -32.52 -0.11 0.51
CA ASP A 8 -32.86 -0.79 1.76
C ASP A 8 -32.59 -2.31 1.71
N LEU A 9 -31.86 -2.74 0.69
CA LEU A 9 -31.50 -4.15 0.48
C LEU A 9 -30.38 -4.56 1.41
N GLY A 10 -30.52 -5.73 2.03
CA GLY A 10 -29.50 -6.33 2.87
C GLY A 10 -28.54 -7.24 2.08
N ALA A 11 -27.35 -7.45 2.64
CA ALA A 11 -26.41 -8.45 2.18
C ALA A 11 -25.67 -9.05 3.38
N ARG A 12 -25.28 -10.31 3.29
CA ARG A 12 -24.36 -10.92 4.24
C ARG A 12 -22.94 -10.77 3.68
N ILE A 13 -22.06 -10.14 4.45
CA ILE A 13 -20.65 -9.97 4.10
C ILE A 13 -19.83 -10.77 5.11
N THR A 14 -18.92 -11.63 4.62
CA THR A 14 -17.92 -12.33 5.43
C THR A 14 -16.55 -11.85 5.02
N LEU A 15 -15.76 -11.39 5.98
CA LEU A 15 -14.37 -10.99 5.78
C LEU A 15 -13.45 -12.00 6.48
N ASP A 16 -12.60 -12.69 5.70
CA ASP A 16 -11.53 -13.52 6.20
C ASP A 16 -10.20 -12.75 6.05
N LYS A 17 -9.70 -12.22 7.17
CA LYS A 17 -8.59 -11.26 7.18
C LYS A 17 -7.25 -11.94 7.46
N HIS A 18 -6.42 -12.10 6.43
CA HIS A 18 -5.07 -12.65 6.53
C HIS A 18 -3.96 -11.59 6.64
N LEU A 19 -4.20 -10.41 6.05
CA LEU A 19 -3.24 -9.30 6.10
C LEU A 19 -3.18 -8.66 7.48
N PRO A 20 -2.00 -8.15 7.92
CA PRO A 20 -1.89 -7.41 9.16
C PRO A 20 -2.85 -6.21 9.20
N HIS A 21 -3.44 -5.95 10.37
CA HIS A 21 -4.30 -4.78 10.56
C HIS A 21 -3.48 -3.49 10.63
N ALA A 22 -4.05 -2.38 10.12
CA ALA A 22 -3.42 -1.06 10.15
C ALA A 22 -1.96 -1.07 9.65
N ALA A 23 -1.72 -1.78 8.55
CA ALA A 23 -0.39 -2.14 8.08
C ALA A 23 0.22 -1.14 7.08
N GLY A 24 -0.47 -0.06 6.72
CA GLY A 24 0.01 0.92 5.72
C GLY A 24 -0.02 0.44 4.26
N ILE A 25 -0.75 -0.65 3.96
CA ILE A 25 -0.86 -1.23 2.60
C ILE A 25 -2.26 -1.12 1.99
N GLY A 26 -3.12 -0.27 2.54
CA GLY A 26 -4.47 -0.04 2.00
C GLY A 26 -5.43 -1.23 2.11
N GLY A 27 -5.09 -2.31 2.85
CA GLY A 27 -5.87 -3.55 2.88
C GLY A 27 -7.34 -3.35 3.27
N GLY A 28 -7.64 -2.50 4.27
CA GLY A 28 -9.03 -2.19 4.64
C GLY A 28 -9.80 -1.45 3.55
N SER A 29 -9.12 -0.53 2.85
CA SER A 29 -9.71 0.21 1.72
C SER A 29 -9.94 -0.69 0.51
N ALA A 30 -9.04 -1.65 0.28
CA ALA A 30 -9.22 -2.69 -0.75
C ALA A 30 -10.41 -3.62 -0.43
N ASP A 31 -10.57 -4.03 0.84
CA ASP A 31 -11.72 -4.82 1.30
C ASP A 31 -13.03 -4.03 1.10
N ALA A 32 -13.04 -2.74 1.45
CA ALA A 32 -14.20 -1.85 1.22
C ALA A 32 -14.54 -1.73 -0.27
N ALA A 33 -13.54 -1.49 -1.12
CA ALA A 33 -13.71 -1.41 -2.57
C ALA A 33 -14.22 -2.72 -3.17
N ALA A 34 -13.69 -3.87 -2.73
CA ALA A 34 -14.16 -5.18 -3.14
C ALA A 34 -15.63 -5.39 -2.73
N THR A 35 -15.99 -4.98 -1.52
CA THR A 35 -17.37 -5.01 -1.02
C THR A 35 -18.28 -4.16 -1.91
N LEU A 36 -17.91 -2.93 -2.25
CA LEU A 36 -18.70 -2.06 -3.13
C LEU A 36 -18.90 -2.69 -4.50
N ARG A 37 -17.85 -3.26 -5.10
CA ARG A 37 -17.97 -3.98 -6.39
C ARG A 37 -18.90 -5.18 -6.29
N GLY A 38 -18.80 -5.95 -5.20
CA GLY A 38 -19.69 -7.09 -4.94
C GLY A 38 -21.15 -6.69 -4.81
N LEU A 39 -21.44 -5.63 -4.04
CA LEU A 39 -22.80 -5.11 -3.84
C LEU A 39 -23.37 -4.48 -5.12
N ALA A 40 -22.56 -3.76 -5.90
CA ALA A 40 -22.96 -3.23 -7.20
C ALA A 40 -23.45 -4.34 -8.14
N ARG A 41 -22.71 -5.45 -8.19
CA ARG A 41 -23.11 -6.65 -8.96
C ARG A 41 -24.37 -7.30 -8.40
N LEU A 42 -24.41 -7.53 -7.07
CA LEU A 42 -25.52 -8.20 -6.41
C LEU A 42 -26.86 -7.47 -6.62
N TRP A 43 -26.83 -6.15 -6.56
CA TRP A 43 -28.03 -5.32 -6.68
C TRP A 43 -28.25 -4.74 -8.07
N ASN A 44 -27.40 -5.11 -9.04
CA ASN A 44 -27.42 -4.57 -10.42
C ASN A 44 -27.48 -3.03 -10.44
N ARG A 45 -26.53 -2.42 -9.74
CA ARG A 45 -26.42 -0.97 -9.61
C ARG A 45 -25.04 -0.48 -10.05
N PRO A 46 -24.93 0.78 -10.54
CA PRO A 46 -23.63 1.39 -10.77
C PRO A 46 -22.87 1.51 -9.45
N LEU A 47 -21.52 1.54 -9.54
CA LEU A 47 -20.68 1.87 -8.39
C LEU A 47 -20.98 3.30 -7.91
N PRO A 48 -20.93 3.56 -6.59
CA PRO A 48 -20.97 4.92 -6.06
C PRO A 48 -19.82 5.76 -6.63
N GLY A 49 -20.07 7.05 -6.82
CA GLY A 49 -19.04 7.98 -7.30
C GLY A 49 -17.87 8.11 -6.32
N PRO A 50 -16.70 8.60 -6.79
CA PRO A 50 -15.50 8.75 -5.95
C PRO A 50 -15.74 9.54 -4.66
N ASP A 51 -16.48 10.66 -4.73
CA ASP A 51 -16.79 11.51 -3.57
C ASP A 51 -17.57 10.75 -2.49
N ALA A 52 -18.54 9.93 -2.90
CA ALA A 52 -19.30 9.08 -1.98
C ALA A 52 -18.40 8.03 -1.33
N CYS A 53 -17.43 7.47 -2.08
CA CYS A 53 -16.48 6.47 -1.59
C CYS A 53 -15.47 7.05 -0.60
N LEU A 54 -15.11 8.34 -0.72
CA LEU A 54 -14.24 9.04 0.24
C LEU A 54 -14.78 9.00 1.67
N SER A 55 -16.11 8.98 1.84
CA SER A 55 -16.74 8.88 3.17
C SER A 55 -16.40 7.57 3.91
N LEU A 56 -15.96 6.53 3.19
CA LEU A 56 -15.51 5.26 3.76
C LEU A 56 -14.02 5.25 4.11
N GLY A 57 -13.25 6.10 3.46
CA GLY A 57 -11.81 6.26 3.67
C GLY A 57 -11.11 6.85 2.44
N ALA A 58 -10.05 7.60 2.69
CA ALA A 58 -9.28 8.32 1.67
C ALA A 58 -8.75 7.41 0.53
N ASP A 59 -8.36 6.17 0.87
CA ASP A 59 -7.80 5.23 -0.10
C ASP A 59 -8.87 4.36 -0.81
N VAL A 60 -10.17 4.50 -0.46
CA VAL A 60 -11.21 3.65 -1.08
C VAL A 60 -11.38 3.97 -2.57
N PRO A 61 -11.41 5.26 -3.01
CA PRO A 61 -11.54 5.58 -4.43
C PRO A 61 -10.45 4.95 -5.30
N VAL A 62 -9.17 5.03 -4.89
CA VAL A 62 -8.07 4.44 -5.66
C VAL A 62 -8.17 2.92 -5.72
N CYS A 63 -8.67 2.27 -4.68
CA CYS A 63 -8.87 0.81 -4.63
C CYS A 63 -10.04 0.31 -5.48
N LEU A 64 -10.89 1.19 -6.02
CA LEU A 64 -11.95 0.80 -6.97
C LEU A 64 -11.37 0.42 -8.34
N SER A 65 -10.21 0.95 -8.70
CA SER A 65 -9.44 0.58 -9.89
C SER A 65 -8.37 -0.45 -9.56
N THR A 66 -8.05 -1.30 -10.53
CA THR A 66 -6.89 -2.19 -10.46
C THR A 66 -5.66 -1.60 -11.16
N ALA A 67 -5.84 -0.52 -11.94
CA ALA A 67 -4.75 0.17 -12.61
C ALA A 67 -3.97 1.06 -11.65
N PRO A 68 -2.65 1.20 -11.83
CA PRO A 68 -1.81 2.09 -11.06
C PRO A 68 -2.27 3.54 -11.18
N GLN A 69 -2.34 4.26 -10.07
CA GLN A 69 -2.80 5.65 -10.05
C GLN A 69 -1.94 6.51 -9.12
N ARG A 70 -1.77 7.76 -9.49
CA ARG A 70 -1.28 8.81 -8.61
C ARG A 70 -2.46 9.43 -7.88
N MET A 71 -2.41 9.41 -6.56
CA MET A 71 -3.41 10.00 -5.69
C MET A 71 -2.91 11.33 -5.13
N ARG A 72 -3.76 12.37 -5.13
CA ARG A 72 -3.49 13.70 -4.57
C ARG A 72 -4.69 14.16 -3.73
N GLY A 73 -4.50 15.31 -3.07
CA GLY A 73 -5.52 15.84 -2.14
C GLY A 73 -5.69 14.92 -0.94
N ILE A 74 -6.92 14.65 -0.56
CA ILE A 74 -7.28 13.67 0.48
C ILE A 74 -7.68 12.31 -0.13
N GLY A 75 -7.36 12.06 -1.41
CA GLY A 75 -7.69 10.83 -2.14
C GLY A 75 -8.70 11.00 -3.28
N GLU A 76 -9.16 12.23 -3.53
CA GLU A 76 -10.17 12.56 -4.56
C GLU A 76 -9.56 12.77 -5.95
N ASP A 77 -8.33 13.25 -6.03
CA ASP A 77 -7.67 13.55 -7.30
C ASP A 77 -6.82 12.34 -7.74
N LEU A 78 -7.37 11.55 -8.62
CA LEU A 78 -6.76 10.33 -9.15
C LEU A 78 -6.33 10.54 -10.59
N THR A 79 -5.05 10.30 -10.87
CA THR A 79 -4.50 10.38 -12.23
C THR A 79 -3.87 9.02 -12.58
N PRO A 80 -4.23 8.42 -13.73
CA PRO A 80 -3.60 7.18 -14.18
C PRO A 80 -2.08 7.32 -14.31
N LEU A 81 -1.36 6.28 -13.96
CA LEU A 81 0.07 6.15 -14.16
C LEU A 81 0.35 5.34 -15.43
N PRO A 82 1.56 5.45 -16.00
CA PRO A 82 2.03 4.51 -17.00
C PRO A 82 1.98 3.07 -16.47
N THR A 83 1.82 2.11 -17.37
CA THR A 83 1.86 0.67 -17.02
C THR A 83 3.14 0.37 -16.25
N LEU A 84 3.01 -0.33 -15.12
CA LEU A 84 4.15 -0.78 -14.34
C LEU A 84 4.89 -1.89 -15.10
N PRO A 85 6.22 -1.96 -14.99
CA PRO A 85 6.93 -3.18 -15.37
C PRO A 85 6.53 -4.31 -14.43
N THR A 86 6.83 -5.55 -14.79
CA THR A 86 6.71 -6.67 -13.85
C THR A 86 7.59 -6.40 -12.64
N LEU A 87 6.99 -6.40 -11.45
CA LEU A 87 7.66 -6.11 -10.19
C LEU A 87 7.48 -7.29 -9.23
N HIS A 88 8.58 -7.79 -8.69
CA HIS A 88 8.57 -8.75 -7.60
C HIS A 88 8.83 -8.02 -6.30
N VAL A 89 7.96 -8.22 -5.32
CA VAL A 89 7.99 -7.48 -4.05
C VAL A 89 8.07 -8.45 -2.87
N VAL A 90 8.83 -8.06 -1.86
CA VAL A 90 8.74 -8.67 -0.53
C VAL A 90 8.15 -7.63 0.41
N LEU A 91 7.05 -7.99 1.04
CA LEU A 91 6.41 -7.20 2.08
C LEU A 91 6.85 -7.72 3.44
N VAL A 92 7.25 -6.82 4.32
CA VAL A 92 7.69 -7.13 5.69
C VAL A 92 6.93 -6.24 6.66
N ASN A 93 6.25 -6.86 7.64
CA ASN A 93 5.62 -6.12 8.73
C ASN A 93 6.12 -6.67 10.07
N PRO A 94 6.78 -5.85 10.90
CA PRO A 94 7.32 -6.27 12.19
C PRO A 94 6.24 -6.49 13.26
N ARG A 95 4.95 -6.41 12.90
CA ARG A 95 3.79 -6.58 13.78
C ARG A 95 3.77 -5.65 15.00
N VAL A 96 4.40 -4.48 14.86
CA VAL A 96 4.32 -3.42 15.85
C VAL A 96 3.26 -2.39 15.46
N PRO A 97 2.51 -1.83 16.40
CA PRO A 97 1.54 -0.79 16.10
C PRO A 97 2.24 0.52 15.73
N VAL A 98 1.90 1.06 14.54
CA VAL A 98 2.33 2.40 14.10
C VAL A 98 1.07 3.22 13.85
N PRO A 99 0.58 3.96 14.86
CA PRO A 99 -0.66 4.70 14.73
C PRO A 99 -0.48 5.89 13.79
N THR A 100 -1.26 5.93 12.71
CA THR A 100 -1.16 6.92 11.63
C THR A 100 -1.22 8.37 12.14
N GLY A 101 -2.14 8.67 13.08
CA GLY A 101 -2.31 10.03 13.61
C GLY A 101 -1.05 10.60 14.28
N PRO A 102 -0.41 9.90 15.23
CA PRO A 102 0.88 10.29 15.80
C PRO A 102 1.99 10.45 14.76
N VAL A 103 2.10 9.57 13.75
CA VAL A 103 3.11 9.70 12.67
C VAL A 103 2.92 11.01 11.91
N PHE A 104 1.68 11.34 11.50
CA PHE A 104 1.39 12.62 10.83
C PHE A 104 1.66 13.84 11.72
N LYS A 105 1.42 13.75 13.05
CA LYS A 105 1.72 14.83 14.00
C LYS A 105 3.23 15.04 14.19
N ALA A 106 4.02 13.99 14.04
CA ALA A 106 5.48 14.05 14.19
C ALA A 106 6.19 14.57 12.94
N LEU A 107 5.48 14.81 11.83
CA LEU A 107 6.07 15.43 10.64
C LEU A 107 6.59 16.83 10.95
N PRO A 108 7.87 17.11 10.69
CA PRO A 108 8.42 18.45 10.88
C PRO A 108 7.91 19.45 9.84
N ARG A 109 7.44 18.93 8.69
CA ARG A 109 6.99 19.71 7.54
C ARG A 109 5.90 18.97 6.78
N LYS A 110 4.89 19.70 6.25
CA LYS A 110 3.75 19.13 5.51
C LYS A 110 3.65 19.64 4.07
N ASP A 111 4.36 20.70 3.72
CA ASP A 111 4.37 21.39 2.43
C ASP A 111 5.58 21.00 1.57
N ASN A 112 5.80 19.70 1.41
CA ASN A 112 6.91 19.17 0.63
C ASN A 112 6.65 19.32 -0.87
N PRO A 113 7.72 19.37 -1.72
CA PRO A 113 7.56 19.38 -3.18
C PRO A 113 6.76 18.18 -3.66
N ALA A 114 5.97 18.41 -4.70
CA ALA A 114 5.20 17.34 -5.34
C ALA A 114 6.14 16.24 -5.90
N MET A 115 5.60 15.03 -5.99
CA MET A 115 6.24 13.91 -6.68
C MET A 115 6.58 14.30 -8.12
N GLU A 116 7.75 13.90 -8.61
CA GLU A 116 8.14 14.06 -10.02
C GLU A 116 7.13 13.41 -10.97
N THR A 117 7.07 13.91 -12.21
CA THR A 117 6.25 13.28 -13.24
C THR A 117 6.65 11.82 -13.43
N PRO A 118 5.70 10.88 -13.31
CA PRO A 118 6.00 9.47 -13.44
C PRO A 118 6.43 9.11 -14.85
N THR A 119 7.69 8.70 -15.01
CA THR A 119 8.25 8.21 -16.27
C THR A 119 9.27 7.11 -15.99
N TRP A 120 9.15 5.97 -16.68
CA TRP A 120 10.09 4.87 -16.56
C TRP A 120 10.11 3.99 -17.80
N ALA A 121 11.18 3.24 -17.97
CA ALA A 121 11.30 2.17 -18.94
C ALA A 121 11.88 0.94 -18.22
N GLY A 122 11.09 -0.12 -18.15
CA GLY A 122 11.46 -1.37 -17.49
C GLY A 122 11.68 -1.24 -15.97
N PHE A 123 12.19 -2.31 -15.38
CA PHE A 123 12.40 -2.42 -13.93
C PHE A 123 13.38 -1.37 -13.40
N GLU A 124 14.57 -1.28 -14.01
CA GLU A 124 15.61 -0.34 -13.56
C GLU A 124 15.17 1.13 -13.63
N GLY A 125 14.50 1.50 -14.73
CA GLY A 125 13.95 2.84 -14.89
C GLY A 125 12.90 3.18 -13.83
N PHE A 126 12.02 2.22 -13.51
CA PHE A 126 11.03 2.36 -12.43
C PHE A 126 11.69 2.50 -11.06
N VAL A 127 12.64 1.61 -10.72
CA VAL A 127 13.37 1.67 -9.46
C VAL A 127 14.12 2.97 -9.33
N GLY A 128 14.82 3.42 -10.39
CA GLY A 128 15.55 4.69 -10.40
C GLY A 128 14.63 5.91 -10.23
N TRP A 129 13.45 5.91 -10.85
CA TRP A 129 12.44 6.94 -10.63
C TRP A 129 11.92 6.89 -9.19
N LEU A 130 11.53 5.72 -8.69
CA LEU A 130 10.98 5.56 -7.35
C LEU A 130 12.01 5.90 -6.26
N ALA A 131 13.30 5.62 -6.47
CA ALA A 131 14.37 5.95 -5.53
C ALA A 131 14.50 7.46 -5.27
N ARG A 132 14.14 8.30 -6.26
CA ARG A 132 14.12 9.76 -6.12
C ARG A 132 12.87 10.28 -5.40
N GLN A 133 11.84 9.45 -5.24
CA GLN A 133 10.65 9.82 -4.48
C GLN A 133 10.88 9.63 -2.98
N ARG A 134 10.04 10.23 -2.16
CA ARG A 134 10.13 10.20 -0.70
C ARG A 134 8.92 9.50 -0.09
N ASN A 135 9.11 8.95 1.10
CA ASN A 135 8.03 8.77 2.07
C ASN A 135 8.35 9.64 3.30
N ASP A 136 7.73 10.82 3.36
CA ASP A 136 8.00 11.79 4.43
C ASP A 136 7.55 11.28 5.82
N LEU A 137 6.71 10.25 5.87
CA LEU A 137 6.27 9.61 7.10
C LEU A 137 7.29 8.61 7.67
N GLU A 138 8.20 8.09 6.83
CA GLU A 138 9.13 7.02 7.21
C GLU A 138 10.05 7.40 8.39
N PRO A 139 10.73 8.56 8.40
CA PRO A 139 11.56 8.95 9.55
C PRO A 139 10.75 9.09 10.84
N ALA A 140 9.53 9.64 10.77
CA ALA A 140 8.66 9.79 11.92
C ALA A 140 8.18 8.43 12.45
N ALA A 141 7.84 7.49 11.54
CA ALA A 141 7.43 6.14 11.91
C ALA A 141 8.58 5.36 12.57
N ILE A 142 9.81 5.47 12.04
CA ILE A 142 11.01 4.86 12.64
C ILE A 142 11.25 5.42 14.05
N GLY A 143 11.10 6.73 14.24
CA GLY A 143 11.24 7.36 15.56
C GLY A 143 10.22 6.87 16.59
N LEU A 144 9.01 6.52 16.16
CA LEU A 144 7.96 5.98 17.02
C LEU A 144 8.07 4.46 17.21
N ALA A 145 8.55 3.74 16.20
CA ALA A 145 8.67 2.30 16.18
C ALA A 145 9.96 1.87 15.47
N PRO A 146 11.10 1.75 16.18
CA PRO A 146 12.41 1.43 15.57
C PRO A 146 12.41 0.12 14.76
N ALA A 147 11.52 -0.81 15.06
CA ALA A 147 11.35 -2.06 14.29
C ALA A 147 11.03 -1.84 12.81
N VAL A 148 10.50 -0.66 12.42
CA VAL A 148 10.33 -0.27 11.01
C VAL A 148 11.70 -0.10 10.34
N GLY A 149 12.67 0.51 11.05
CA GLY A 149 14.06 0.64 10.57
C GLY A 149 14.75 -0.73 10.45
N ASP A 150 14.47 -1.64 11.38
CA ASP A 150 14.98 -3.02 11.32
C ASP A 150 14.43 -3.75 10.08
N ALA A 151 13.13 -3.56 9.76
CA ALA A 151 12.51 -4.16 8.58
C ALA A 151 13.11 -3.63 7.27
N LEU A 152 13.37 -2.32 7.19
CA LEU A 152 14.06 -1.71 6.05
C LEU A 152 15.48 -2.25 5.89
N SER A 153 16.22 -2.37 7.00
CA SER A 153 17.58 -2.91 7.00
C SER A 153 17.62 -4.39 6.58
N ALA A 154 16.65 -5.18 7.03
CA ALA A 154 16.52 -6.58 6.65
C ALA A 154 16.26 -6.73 5.14
N LEU A 155 15.36 -5.92 4.57
CA LEU A 155 15.09 -5.89 3.13
C LEU A 155 16.34 -5.49 2.33
N ALA A 156 17.01 -4.40 2.72
CA ALA A 156 18.24 -3.94 2.06
C ALA A 156 19.35 -5.01 2.13
N GLY A 157 19.47 -5.69 3.27
CA GLY A 157 20.47 -6.76 3.47
C GLY A 157 20.26 -8.00 2.60
N THR A 158 19.08 -8.18 2.00
CA THR A 158 18.78 -9.29 1.07
C THR A 158 18.94 -8.92 -0.41
N GLY A 159 19.49 -7.74 -0.71
CA GLY A 159 19.76 -7.29 -2.08
C GLY A 159 18.53 -6.70 -2.79
N ALA A 160 17.58 -6.14 -2.05
CA ALA A 160 16.50 -5.38 -2.65
C ALA A 160 17.04 -4.19 -3.46
N ALA A 161 16.57 -4.01 -4.69
CA ALA A 161 16.92 -2.86 -5.53
C ALA A 161 16.39 -1.54 -4.93
N LEU A 162 15.32 -1.62 -4.15
CA LEU A 162 14.79 -0.55 -3.32
C LEU A 162 14.12 -1.16 -2.09
N ALA A 163 14.35 -0.56 -0.91
CA ALA A 163 13.59 -0.85 0.31
C ALA A 163 12.95 0.45 0.82
N ARG A 164 11.66 0.40 1.18
CA ARG A 164 10.91 1.57 1.64
C ARG A 164 9.70 1.18 2.49
N MET A 165 9.30 2.06 3.40
CA MET A 165 8.04 1.91 4.14
C MET A 165 6.85 2.25 3.24
N SER A 166 5.77 1.50 3.37
CA SER A 166 4.49 1.74 2.68
C SER A 166 3.58 2.62 3.54
N GLY A 167 3.07 3.70 2.96
CA GLY A 167 2.16 4.62 3.65
C GLY A 167 2.71 5.12 4.98
N SER A 168 1.94 5.00 6.05
CA SER A 168 2.34 5.36 7.42
C SER A 168 2.99 4.21 8.20
N GLY A 169 3.22 3.06 7.57
CA GLY A 169 3.81 1.87 8.21
C GLY A 169 2.75 0.97 8.89
N ALA A 170 3.15 -0.08 9.61
CA ALA A 170 4.53 -0.56 9.79
C ALA A 170 5.08 -1.41 8.62
N THR A 171 4.30 -1.70 7.58
CA THR A 171 4.79 -2.52 6.47
C THR A 171 5.84 -1.77 5.68
N CYS A 172 6.96 -2.47 5.43
CA CYS A 172 8.00 -2.08 4.49
C CYS A 172 7.96 -3.01 3.28
N PHE A 173 8.43 -2.54 2.15
CA PHE A 173 8.55 -3.34 0.95
C PHE A 173 9.95 -3.25 0.35
N GLY A 174 10.38 -4.36 -0.25
CA GLY A 174 11.58 -4.43 -1.08
C GLY A 174 11.23 -4.83 -2.49
N LEU A 175 11.82 -4.19 -3.51
CA LEU A 175 11.65 -4.53 -4.92
C LEU A 175 12.83 -5.38 -5.39
N TYR A 176 12.51 -6.42 -6.15
CA TYR A 176 13.48 -7.37 -6.70
C TYR A 176 13.26 -7.54 -8.20
N GLU A 177 14.34 -7.79 -8.92
CA GLU A 177 14.33 -7.94 -10.37
C GLU A 177 13.54 -9.17 -10.84
N ASN A 178 13.56 -10.24 -10.04
CA ASN A 178 12.91 -11.48 -10.39
C ASN A 178 12.34 -12.21 -9.17
N ARG A 179 11.43 -13.15 -9.45
CA ARG A 179 10.72 -13.91 -8.43
C ARG A 179 11.67 -14.71 -7.53
N HIS A 180 12.69 -15.33 -8.09
CA HIS A 180 13.63 -16.15 -7.33
C HIS A 180 14.35 -15.32 -6.24
N ALA A 181 14.80 -14.11 -6.60
CA ALA A 181 15.42 -13.19 -5.66
C ALA A 181 14.45 -12.76 -4.53
N ALA A 182 13.19 -12.46 -4.88
CA ALA A 182 12.16 -12.11 -3.90
C ALA A 182 11.84 -13.29 -2.96
N ASP A 183 11.63 -14.48 -3.50
CA ASP A 183 11.31 -15.68 -2.70
C ASP A 183 12.48 -16.01 -1.74
N LYS A 184 13.72 -15.94 -2.21
CA LYS A 184 14.91 -16.14 -1.37
C LYS A 184 15.03 -15.10 -0.27
N ALA A 185 14.77 -13.84 -0.58
CA ALA A 185 14.78 -12.75 0.39
C ALA A 185 13.73 -12.96 1.47
N ALA A 186 12.49 -13.29 1.08
CA ALA A 186 11.41 -13.56 2.02
C ALA A 186 11.74 -14.72 2.95
N GLN A 187 12.27 -15.84 2.42
CA GLN A 187 12.71 -16.98 3.22
C GLN A 187 13.82 -16.59 4.22
N THR A 188 14.80 -15.81 3.77
CA THR A 188 15.92 -15.37 4.63
C THR A 188 15.41 -14.50 5.77
N ILE A 189 14.51 -13.54 5.49
CA ILE A 189 13.94 -12.66 6.52
C ILE A 189 13.06 -13.45 7.48
N ALA A 190 12.17 -14.31 6.98
CA ALA A 190 11.29 -15.12 7.80
C ALA A 190 12.07 -16.07 8.75
N ALA A 191 13.19 -16.62 8.28
CA ALA A 191 14.05 -17.49 9.11
C ALA A 191 14.74 -16.72 10.25
N THR A 192 15.12 -15.45 10.01
CA THR A 192 15.82 -14.62 11.02
C THR A 192 14.87 -13.82 11.91
N ARG A 193 13.63 -13.62 11.48
CA ARG A 193 12.57 -12.84 12.17
C ARG A 193 11.23 -13.60 12.14
N PRO A 194 11.11 -14.73 12.85
CA PRO A 194 9.93 -15.60 12.77
C PRO A 194 8.64 -14.97 13.34
N ASP A 195 8.76 -13.91 14.12
CA ASP A 195 7.68 -13.10 14.66
C ASP A 195 7.12 -12.06 13.68
N TRP A 196 7.83 -11.81 12.58
CA TRP A 196 7.37 -10.86 11.57
C TRP A 196 6.41 -11.51 10.57
N TRP A 197 5.56 -10.70 9.97
CA TRP A 197 4.83 -11.11 8.78
C TRP A 197 5.67 -10.79 7.54
N VAL A 198 5.96 -11.81 6.75
CA VAL A 198 6.79 -11.69 5.55
C VAL A 198 6.08 -12.39 4.40
N GLU A 199 5.91 -11.71 3.28
CA GLU A 199 5.24 -12.25 2.10
C GLU A 199 5.95 -11.80 0.82
N ALA A 200 6.27 -12.76 -0.07
CA ALA A 200 6.72 -12.47 -1.41
C ALA A 200 5.55 -12.50 -2.40
N SER A 201 5.47 -11.52 -3.27
CA SER A 201 4.38 -11.39 -4.23
C SER A 201 4.84 -10.72 -5.53
N GLU A 202 3.95 -10.68 -6.50
CA GLU A 202 4.11 -9.93 -7.75
C GLU A 202 3.10 -8.78 -7.79
N ILE A 203 3.55 -7.59 -8.20
CA ILE A 203 2.66 -6.46 -8.46
C ILE A 203 2.19 -6.58 -9.91
N LEU A 204 0.88 -6.73 -10.06
CA LEU A 204 0.22 -6.73 -11.35
C LEU A 204 0.10 -5.30 -11.86
N GLY A 205 0.61 -5.04 -13.05
CA GLY A 205 0.56 -3.74 -13.73
C GLY A 205 -0.71 -3.54 -14.56
#